data_4c11f33ec52648b2de9105caa219cf9c
#
_entry.id   4c11f33ec52648b2de9105caa219cf9c
#
_cell.length_a   1.000
_cell.length_b   1.000
_cell.length_c   1.000
_cell.angle_alpha   90.00
_cell.angle_beta   90.00
_cell.angle_gamma   90.00
#
_symmetry.space_group_name_H-M   'P 1'
#
loop_
_entity.id
_entity.type
_entity.pdbx_description
1 polymer ?
#
loop_
_entity_poly.entity_id
_entity_poly.type
_entity_poly.pdbx_seq_one_letter_code
_entity_poly.pdbx_strand_id
1 'polypeptide(L)'
;MIDYLYILIVVLVSAWLWKKFNKHMTAKQHNKNNGRDEALSNVVTEEDFDTEPAANVAADADYLVLALDKGNEAQIAMREKNNTEAWDLLQSQTQLYSKYVASQSAGVDALVALDSPVSKDLANLLRQEKKHKEALAHTIYWVGNSQSVTKDQQSKLRAYVNRAKLSGTTVDDVMDYCSADGVKQFHVVQKDVDSWD
;
A
#
# COMPACT_ATOMS: atom_id res chain seq x y z
N MET A 1 5.13 0.71 -34.08
CA MET A 1 4.58 -0.68 -34.20
C MET A 1 4.85 -1.55 -32.98
N ILE A 2 5.86 -1.25 -32.17
CA ILE A 2 6.22 -2.01 -30.95
C ILE A 2 5.24 -1.76 -29.80
N ASP A 3 4.65 -0.57 -29.73
CA ASP A 3 3.77 -0.18 -28.62
C ASP A 3 2.43 -0.95 -28.56
N TYR A 4 1.86 -1.29 -29.71
CA TYR A 4 0.61 -2.06 -29.77
C TYR A 4 0.78 -3.51 -29.31
N LEU A 5 1.93 -4.12 -29.58
CA LEU A 5 2.25 -5.48 -29.15
C LEU A 5 2.38 -5.55 -27.63
N TYR A 6 3.02 -4.55 -27.04
CA TYR A 6 3.18 -4.44 -25.58
C TYR A 6 1.84 -4.28 -24.88
N ILE A 7 0.96 -3.40 -25.36
CA ILE A 7 -0.39 -3.20 -24.83
C ILE A 7 -1.19 -4.50 -24.90
N LEU A 8 -1.10 -5.22 -26.01
CA LEU A 8 -1.81 -6.49 -26.21
C LEU A 8 -1.32 -7.58 -25.24
N ILE A 9 -0.02 -7.65 -24.98
CA ILE A 9 0.56 -8.58 -24.01
C ILE A 9 0.09 -8.23 -22.59
N VAL A 10 0.08 -6.96 -22.21
CA VAL A 10 -0.38 -6.51 -20.88
C VAL A 10 -1.86 -6.85 -20.67
N VAL A 11 -2.70 -6.64 -21.69
CA VAL A 11 -4.14 -6.99 -21.63
C VAL A 11 -4.34 -8.50 -21.51
N LEU A 12 -3.59 -9.31 -22.26
CA LEU A 12 -3.69 -10.77 -22.20
C LEU A 12 -3.22 -11.32 -20.84
N VAL A 13 -2.12 -10.78 -20.30
CA VAL A 13 -1.60 -11.16 -18.96
C VAL A 13 -2.60 -10.77 -17.87
N SER A 14 -3.19 -9.58 -17.96
CA SER A 14 -4.20 -9.12 -17.01
C SER A 14 -5.45 -9.99 -17.04
N ALA A 15 -5.94 -10.34 -18.23
CA ALA A 15 -7.09 -11.23 -18.41
C ALA A 15 -6.80 -12.65 -17.92
N TRP A 16 -5.57 -13.15 -18.11
CA TRP A 16 -5.16 -14.46 -17.63
C TRP A 16 -5.06 -14.50 -16.09
N LEU A 17 -4.49 -13.47 -15.47
CA LEU A 17 -4.42 -13.31 -14.02
C LEU A 17 -5.82 -13.20 -13.41
N TRP A 18 -6.71 -12.41 -14.02
CA TRP A 18 -8.11 -12.30 -13.62
C TRP A 18 -8.85 -13.64 -13.64
N LYS A 19 -8.67 -14.41 -14.73
CA LYS A 19 -9.28 -15.74 -14.87
C LYS A 19 -8.75 -16.74 -13.84
N LYS A 20 -7.44 -16.70 -13.54
CA LYS A 20 -6.81 -17.53 -12.52
C LYS A 20 -7.30 -17.18 -11.11
N PHE A 21 -7.41 -15.88 -10.81
CA PHE A 21 -7.92 -15.38 -9.52
C PHE A 21 -9.39 -15.75 -9.29
N ASN A 22 -10.23 -15.56 -10.30
CA ASN A 22 -11.66 -15.87 -10.21
C ASN A 22 -11.92 -17.38 -10.05
N LYS A 23 -11.08 -18.24 -10.64
CA LYS A 23 -11.19 -19.70 -10.48
C LYS A 23 -10.91 -20.15 -9.02
N HIS A 24 -10.02 -19.44 -8.32
CA HIS A 24 -9.76 -19.71 -6.90
C HIS A 24 -10.90 -19.24 -5.99
N MET A 25 -11.58 -18.16 -6.32
CA MET A 25 -12.70 -17.63 -5.53
C MET A 25 -13.96 -18.50 -5.67
N THR A 26 -14.27 -18.98 -6.88
CA THR A 26 -15.45 -19.86 -7.09
C THR A 26 -15.27 -21.26 -6.47
N ALA A 27 -14.05 -21.78 -6.42
CA ALA A 27 -13.78 -23.07 -5.75
C ALA A 27 -13.99 -22.99 -4.22
N LYS A 28 -13.75 -21.83 -3.60
CA LYS A 28 -13.94 -21.62 -2.16
C LYS A 28 -15.42 -21.47 -1.75
N GLN A 29 -16.27 -20.95 -2.65
CA GLN A 29 -17.71 -20.83 -2.38
C GLN A 29 -18.47 -22.15 -2.50
N HIS A 30 -18.03 -23.08 -3.35
CA HIS A 30 -18.73 -24.35 -3.54
C HIS A 30 -18.51 -25.34 -2.38
N ASN A 31 -17.44 -25.16 -1.57
CA ASN A 31 -17.15 -26.03 -0.43
C ASN A 31 -17.86 -25.61 0.87
N LYS A 32 -18.57 -24.46 0.87
CA LYS A 32 -19.26 -23.95 2.06
C LYS A 32 -20.73 -24.40 2.17
N ASN A 33 -21.30 -24.99 1.10
CA ASN A 33 -22.73 -25.36 1.05
C ASN A 33 -23.03 -26.85 1.16
N ASN A 34 -22.03 -27.74 1.29
CA ASN A 34 -22.26 -29.18 1.37
C ASN A 34 -21.97 -29.81 2.74
N GLY A 35 -22.03 -29.06 3.82
CA GLY A 35 -21.75 -29.55 5.18
C GLY A 35 -22.89 -29.33 6.16
N ARG A 36 -24.13 -29.59 5.74
CA ARG A 36 -25.25 -29.61 6.71
C ARG A 36 -26.17 -30.77 6.32
N ASP A 37 -25.93 -31.89 6.87
CA ASP A 37 -26.80 -32.98 7.21
C ASP A 37 -25.98 -34.30 7.24
N GLU A 38 -25.54 -34.65 8.40
CA GLU A 38 -25.53 -36.02 8.93
C GLU A 38 -25.02 -35.97 10.37
N ALA A 39 -25.95 -36.11 11.25
CA ALA A 39 -25.71 -36.24 12.68
C ALA A 39 -25.44 -37.68 13.06
N LEU A 40 -24.66 -37.81 14.14
CA LEU A 40 -24.62 -38.91 15.09
C LEU A 40 -23.71 -40.12 14.82
N SER A 41 -22.83 -40.22 15.80
CA SER A 41 -22.28 -41.49 16.38
C SER A 41 -20.80 -41.74 16.08
N ASN A 42 -19.96 -41.45 17.04
CA ASN A 42 -19.15 -42.38 17.87
C ASN A 42 -17.99 -41.65 18.58
N VAL A 43 -18.09 -41.53 19.86
CA VAL A 43 -17.24 -41.99 20.98
C VAL A 43 -15.71 -42.01 20.76
N VAL A 44 -15.08 -41.04 21.46
CA VAL A 44 -13.85 -41.08 22.30
C VAL A 44 -12.57 -41.71 21.74
N THR A 45 -11.56 -40.88 21.60
CA THR A 45 -10.31 -40.95 22.41
C THR A 45 -9.62 -39.61 22.40
N GLU A 46 -9.36 -39.12 23.62
CA GLU A 46 -8.47 -37.97 23.88
C GLU A 46 -7.06 -38.38 23.47
N GLU A 47 -6.45 -37.64 22.56
CA GLU A 47 -5.01 -37.39 22.52
C GLU A 47 -4.83 -35.89 22.24
N ASP A 48 -4.20 -35.22 23.22
CA ASP A 48 -3.72 -33.85 23.15
C ASP A 48 -2.96 -33.65 21.88
N PHE A 49 -3.53 -32.86 20.96
CA PHE A 49 -2.80 -32.19 19.92
C PHE A 49 -3.09 -30.70 20.07
N ASP A 50 -2.14 -30.02 20.70
CA ASP A 50 -2.05 -28.55 20.69
C ASP A 50 -2.18 -28.05 19.25
N THR A 51 -3.40 -27.70 18.86
CA THR A 51 -3.68 -27.09 17.55
C THR A 51 -4.07 -25.63 17.76
N GLU A 52 -3.10 -24.82 18.14
CA GLU A 52 -3.14 -23.40 17.76
C GLU A 52 -2.26 -23.25 16.53
N PRO A 53 -2.81 -22.94 15.37
CA PRO A 53 -2.82 -21.56 14.86
C PRO A 53 -3.83 -21.25 13.74
N ALA A 54 -5.00 -21.88 13.69
CA ALA A 54 -5.94 -21.60 12.57
C ALA A 54 -6.71 -20.27 12.73
N ALA A 55 -6.79 -19.71 13.94
CA ALA A 55 -7.50 -18.46 14.20
C ALA A 55 -6.72 -17.23 13.75
N ASN A 56 -5.38 -17.26 13.80
CA ASN A 56 -4.55 -16.12 13.42
C ASN A 56 -4.54 -15.87 11.91
N VAL A 57 -4.49 -16.92 11.08
CA VAL A 57 -4.41 -16.76 9.60
C VAL A 57 -5.67 -16.10 9.01
N ALA A 58 -6.84 -16.32 9.62
CA ALA A 58 -8.09 -15.69 9.17
C ALA A 58 -8.13 -14.19 9.53
N ALA A 59 -7.66 -13.82 10.73
CA ALA A 59 -7.59 -12.42 11.18
C ALA A 59 -6.56 -11.61 10.37
N ASP A 60 -5.48 -12.24 9.94
CA ASP A 60 -4.40 -11.60 9.20
C ASP A 60 -4.80 -11.23 7.76
N ALA A 61 -5.56 -12.11 7.09
CA ALA A 61 -6.12 -11.82 5.78
C ALA A 61 -7.11 -10.65 5.82
N ASP A 62 -7.80 -10.45 6.95
CA ASP A 62 -8.77 -9.38 7.13
C ASP A 62 -8.10 -8.00 7.17
N TYR A 63 -6.90 -7.84 7.76
CA TYR A 63 -6.22 -6.54 7.80
C TYR A 63 -5.86 -6.01 6.42
N LEU A 64 -5.39 -6.86 5.51
CA LEU A 64 -5.06 -6.44 4.15
C LEU A 64 -6.31 -6.03 3.37
N VAL A 65 -7.39 -6.82 3.48
CA VAL A 65 -8.67 -6.51 2.83
C VAL A 65 -9.23 -5.18 3.37
N LEU A 66 -9.25 -5.01 4.69
CA LEU A 66 -9.71 -3.76 5.32
C LEU A 66 -8.85 -2.55 4.89
N ALA A 67 -7.53 -2.72 4.74
CA ALA A 67 -6.66 -1.65 4.26
C ALA A 67 -7.01 -1.24 2.82
N LEU A 68 -7.25 -2.21 1.94
CA LEU A 68 -7.65 -1.95 0.55
C LEU A 68 -9.02 -1.25 0.49
N ASP A 69 -9.97 -1.66 1.33
CA ASP A 69 -11.29 -1.02 1.42
C ASP A 69 -11.15 0.44 1.89
N LYS A 70 -10.32 0.72 2.92
CA LYS A 70 -10.03 2.10 3.34
C LYS A 70 -9.39 2.93 2.23
N GLY A 71 -8.50 2.36 1.44
CA GLY A 71 -7.94 3.02 0.26
C GLY A 71 -9.01 3.38 -0.78
N ASN A 72 -9.95 2.47 -1.05
CA ASN A 72 -11.06 2.72 -1.98
C ASN A 72 -12.01 3.82 -1.46
N GLU A 73 -12.37 3.78 -0.18
CA GLU A 73 -13.16 4.83 0.47
C GLU A 73 -12.45 6.19 0.40
N ALA A 74 -11.15 6.25 0.65
CA ALA A 74 -10.35 7.47 0.54
C ALA A 74 -10.36 8.06 -0.87
N GLN A 75 -10.27 7.20 -1.90
CA GLN A 75 -10.37 7.65 -3.30
C GLN A 75 -11.74 8.27 -3.62
N ILE A 76 -12.82 7.78 -3.02
CA ILE A 76 -14.16 8.36 -3.15
C ILE A 76 -14.19 9.72 -2.47
N ALA A 77 -13.77 9.81 -1.20
CA ALA A 77 -13.71 11.06 -0.43
C ALA A 77 -12.88 12.15 -1.14
N MET A 78 -11.73 11.77 -1.73
CA MET A 78 -10.92 12.71 -2.53
C MET A 78 -11.65 13.24 -3.77
N ARG A 79 -12.43 12.40 -4.47
CA ARG A 79 -13.25 12.85 -5.61
C ARG A 79 -14.36 13.80 -5.19
N GLU A 80 -14.92 13.58 -4.01
CA GLU A 80 -15.94 14.42 -3.40
C GLU A 80 -15.37 15.68 -2.75
N LYS A 81 -14.03 15.84 -2.76
CA LYS A 81 -13.27 16.92 -2.14
C LYS A 81 -13.42 16.99 -0.62
N ASN A 82 -13.75 15.86 0.00
CA ASN A 82 -13.77 15.71 1.45
C ASN A 82 -12.36 15.34 1.94
N ASN A 83 -11.48 16.32 1.97
CA ASN A 83 -10.06 16.10 2.25
C ASN A 83 -9.79 15.59 3.66
N THR A 84 -10.61 15.99 4.65
CA THR A 84 -10.46 15.54 6.05
C THR A 84 -10.76 14.04 6.14
N GLU A 85 -11.88 13.60 5.62
CA GLU A 85 -12.24 12.18 5.60
C GLU A 85 -11.23 11.35 4.79
N ALA A 86 -10.81 11.85 3.61
CA ALA A 86 -9.79 11.20 2.81
C ALA A 86 -8.48 11.01 3.59
N TRP A 87 -8.05 12.01 4.35
CA TRP A 87 -6.88 11.94 5.20
C TRP A 87 -7.01 10.85 6.27
N ASP A 88 -8.12 10.83 7.01
CA ASP A 88 -8.37 9.85 8.08
C ASP A 88 -8.43 8.42 7.54
N LEU A 89 -9.03 8.22 6.37
CA LEU A 89 -9.09 6.94 5.69
C LEU A 89 -7.72 6.45 5.23
N LEU A 90 -6.87 7.32 4.66
CA LEU A 90 -5.50 6.98 4.26
C LEU A 90 -4.63 6.67 5.49
N GLN A 91 -4.77 7.40 6.59
CA GLN A 91 -4.09 7.08 7.85
C GLN A 91 -4.54 5.73 8.42
N SER A 92 -5.83 5.42 8.33
CA SER A 92 -6.36 4.12 8.72
C SER A 92 -5.81 3.00 7.85
N GLN A 93 -5.66 3.23 6.55
CA GLN A 93 -5.05 2.29 5.61
C GLN A 93 -3.60 1.96 6.00
N THR A 94 -2.76 2.95 6.30
CA THR A 94 -1.37 2.73 6.70
C THR A 94 -1.27 1.97 8.02
N GLN A 95 -2.15 2.26 8.99
CA GLN A 95 -2.22 1.51 10.25
C GLN A 95 -2.59 0.04 10.03
N LEU A 96 -3.52 -0.24 9.13
CA LEU A 96 -3.91 -1.62 8.80
C LEU A 96 -2.79 -2.37 8.08
N TYR A 97 -2.03 -1.72 7.20
CA TYR A 97 -0.81 -2.31 6.62
C TYR A 97 0.24 -2.65 7.69
N SER A 98 0.42 -1.78 8.68
CA SER A 98 1.33 -2.06 9.80
C SER A 98 0.90 -3.29 10.60
N LYS A 99 -0.40 -3.44 10.88
CA LYS A 99 -0.95 -4.62 11.56
C LYS A 99 -0.79 -5.88 10.72
N TYR A 100 -1.06 -5.79 9.42
CA TYR A 100 -0.88 -6.92 8.49
C TYR A 100 0.57 -7.38 8.45
N VAL A 101 1.54 -6.46 8.29
CA VAL A 101 2.97 -6.80 8.24
C VAL A 101 3.45 -7.40 9.57
N ALA A 102 2.98 -6.87 10.70
CA ALA A 102 3.30 -7.39 12.03
C ALA A 102 2.77 -8.82 12.20
N SER A 103 1.54 -9.11 11.76
CA SER A 103 0.94 -10.44 11.85
C SER A 103 1.68 -11.47 10.99
N GLN A 104 2.21 -11.04 9.83
CA GLN A 104 3.01 -11.90 8.95
C GLN A 104 4.47 -12.07 9.43
N SER A 105 4.86 -11.45 10.54
CA SER A 105 6.26 -11.38 10.99
C SER A 105 7.21 -10.87 9.89
N ALA A 106 6.69 -10.06 8.98
CA ALA A 106 7.44 -9.50 7.87
C ALA A 106 8.23 -8.24 8.31
N GLY A 107 9.31 -7.95 7.59
CA GLY A 107 10.19 -6.83 7.91
C GLY A 107 9.66 -5.47 7.46
N VAL A 108 10.43 -4.43 7.79
CA VAL A 108 10.13 -3.04 7.42
C VAL A 108 10.00 -2.84 5.91
N ASP A 109 10.72 -3.60 5.10
CA ASP A 109 10.67 -3.52 3.64
C ASP A 109 9.27 -3.86 3.10
N ALA A 110 8.61 -4.86 3.71
CA ALA A 110 7.24 -5.22 3.36
C ALA A 110 6.25 -4.09 3.70
N LEU A 111 6.44 -3.45 4.86
CA LEU A 111 5.62 -2.30 5.24
C LEU A 111 5.81 -1.14 4.26
N VAL A 112 7.06 -0.80 3.94
CA VAL A 112 7.38 0.29 3.02
C VAL A 112 6.81 0.02 1.62
N ALA A 113 6.84 -1.22 1.16
CA ALA A 113 6.28 -1.59 -0.15
C ALA A 113 4.75 -1.38 -0.21
N LEU A 114 4.03 -1.58 0.90
CA LEU A 114 2.59 -1.36 0.99
C LEU A 114 2.22 0.11 1.24
N ASP A 115 2.99 0.79 2.09
CA ASP A 115 2.65 2.12 2.61
C ASP A 115 3.15 3.27 1.72
N SER A 116 4.32 3.12 1.07
CA SER A 116 4.87 4.20 0.24
C SER A 116 3.94 4.63 -0.91
N PRO A 117 3.17 3.76 -1.59
CA PRO A 117 2.20 4.20 -2.59
C PRO A 117 1.07 5.10 -2.04
N VAL A 118 0.64 4.87 -0.78
CA VAL A 118 -0.38 5.68 -0.11
C VAL A 118 0.09 7.12 0.08
N SER A 119 1.38 7.30 0.31
CA SER A 119 2.02 8.61 0.50
C SER A 119 1.87 9.55 -0.70
N LYS A 120 1.69 9.03 -1.91
CA LYS A 120 1.34 9.85 -3.09
C LYS A 120 0.04 10.63 -2.88
N ASP A 121 -0.97 9.99 -2.32
CA ASP A 121 -2.28 10.60 -2.12
C ASP A 121 -2.27 11.54 -0.90
N LEU A 122 -1.57 11.16 0.18
CA LEU A 122 -1.29 12.05 1.31
C LEU A 122 -0.55 13.32 0.87
N ALA A 123 0.46 13.21 0.02
CA ALA A 123 1.15 14.37 -0.56
C ALA A 123 0.20 15.30 -1.34
N ASN A 124 -0.74 14.74 -2.09
CA ASN A 124 -1.71 15.52 -2.83
C ASN A 124 -2.66 16.30 -1.90
N LEU A 125 -3.13 15.69 -0.81
CA LEU A 125 -3.97 16.35 0.19
C LEU A 125 -3.21 17.49 0.89
N LEU A 126 -2.00 17.23 1.38
CA LEU A 126 -1.14 18.24 2.01
C LEU A 126 -0.82 19.42 1.07
N ARG A 127 -0.60 19.14 -0.22
CA ARG A 127 -0.41 20.17 -1.22
C ARG A 127 -1.63 21.09 -1.35
N GLN A 128 -2.85 20.55 -1.28
CA GLN A 128 -4.08 21.35 -1.32
C GLN A 128 -4.20 22.25 -0.09
N GLU A 129 -3.72 21.79 1.06
CA GLU A 129 -3.65 22.53 2.31
C GLU A 129 -2.45 23.51 2.39
N LYS A 130 -1.62 23.60 1.32
CA LYS A 130 -0.40 24.42 1.26
C LYS A 130 0.70 24.00 2.25
N LYS A 131 0.62 22.80 2.79
CA LYS A 131 1.66 22.16 3.63
C LYS A 131 2.74 21.56 2.74
N HIS A 132 3.53 22.42 2.11
CA HIS A 132 4.39 22.00 1.00
C HIS A 132 5.60 21.17 1.43
N LYS A 133 6.15 21.39 2.63
CA LYS A 133 7.26 20.58 3.16
C LYS A 133 6.81 19.18 3.51
N GLU A 134 5.73 19.05 4.23
CA GLU A 134 5.14 17.75 4.58
C GLU A 134 4.75 16.99 3.31
N ALA A 135 4.17 17.68 2.34
CA ALA A 135 3.85 17.10 1.03
C ALA A 135 5.10 16.62 0.27
N LEU A 136 6.23 17.32 0.41
CA LEU A 136 7.51 16.91 -0.16
C LEU A 136 8.03 15.64 0.54
N ALA A 137 7.98 15.56 1.87
CA ALA A 137 8.39 14.36 2.60
C ALA A 137 7.64 13.10 2.13
N HIS A 138 6.32 13.19 2.00
CA HIS A 138 5.51 12.10 1.46
C HIS A 138 5.86 11.77 -0.01
N THR A 139 6.17 12.80 -0.83
CA THR A 139 6.56 12.58 -2.22
C THR A 139 7.91 11.87 -2.32
N ILE A 140 8.90 12.26 -1.51
CA ILE A 140 10.21 11.62 -1.43
C ILE A 140 10.08 10.17 -0.95
N TYR A 141 9.27 9.94 0.08
CA TYR A 141 9.03 8.59 0.59
C TYR A 141 8.44 7.67 -0.49
N TRP A 142 7.45 8.16 -1.24
CA TRP A 142 6.87 7.41 -2.36
C TRP A 142 7.87 7.17 -3.49
N VAL A 143 8.59 8.20 -3.94
CA VAL A 143 9.50 8.11 -5.09
C VAL A 143 10.76 7.32 -4.74
N GLY A 144 11.35 7.58 -3.57
CA GLY A 144 12.60 6.96 -3.12
C GLY A 144 12.47 5.47 -2.78
N ASN A 145 11.24 4.96 -2.59
CA ASN A 145 10.97 3.53 -2.39
C ASN A 145 10.37 2.85 -3.63
N SER A 146 10.31 3.55 -4.77
CA SER A 146 9.88 2.95 -6.03
C SER A 146 11.01 2.12 -6.63
N GLN A 147 10.72 0.90 -7.11
CA GLN A 147 11.71 0.02 -7.75
C GLN A 147 12.39 0.69 -8.96
N SER A 148 11.68 1.54 -9.67
CA SER A 148 12.20 2.36 -10.75
C SER A 148 11.47 3.69 -10.79
N VAL A 149 12.22 4.79 -10.82
CA VAL A 149 11.64 6.14 -10.85
C VAL A 149 11.22 6.49 -12.28
N THR A 150 9.91 6.66 -12.47
CA THR A 150 9.34 7.04 -13.77
C THR A 150 9.53 8.54 -14.05
N LYS A 151 9.41 8.95 -15.32
CA LYS A 151 9.44 10.37 -15.72
C LYS A 151 8.34 11.19 -15.04
N ASP A 152 7.16 10.60 -14.82
CA ASP A 152 6.05 11.26 -14.11
C ASP A 152 6.42 11.50 -12.64
N GLN A 153 7.00 10.52 -11.96
CA GLN A 153 7.49 10.67 -10.58
C GLN A 153 8.57 11.74 -10.46
N GLN A 154 9.54 11.75 -11.39
CA GLN A 154 10.57 12.79 -11.43
C GLN A 154 9.95 14.18 -11.61
N SER A 155 9.00 14.33 -12.53
CA SER A 155 8.30 15.59 -12.77
C SER A 155 7.52 16.06 -11.52
N LYS A 156 6.83 15.15 -10.86
CA LYS A 156 6.12 15.45 -9.60
C LYS A 156 7.09 15.84 -8.50
N LEU A 157 8.15 15.07 -8.27
CA LEU A 157 9.16 15.39 -7.27
C LEU A 157 9.72 16.80 -7.46
N ARG A 158 10.16 17.16 -8.69
CA ARG A 158 10.61 18.52 -9.02
C ARG A 158 9.56 19.58 -8.68
N ALA A 159 8.31 19.33 -9.00
CA ALA A 159 7.22 20.27 -8.70
C ALA A 159 6.98 20.45 -7.19
N TYR A 160 7.16 19.41 -6.37
CA TYR A 160 7.02 19.50 -4.92
C TYR A 160 8.22 20.20 -4.28
N VAL A 161 9.46 19.91 -4.71
CA VAL A 161 10.67 20.62 -4.26
C VAL A 161 10.54 22.13 -4.51
N ASN A 162 10.15 22.52 -5.72
CA ASN A 162 9.96 23.94 -6.06
C ASN A 162 8.89 24.63 -5.19
N ARG A 163 7.86 23.91 -4.77
CA ARG A 163 6.80 24.46 -3.89
C ARG A 163 7.24 24.55 -2.44
N ALA A 164 8.06 23.62 -1.98
CA ALA A 164 8.57 23.60 -0.61
C ALA A 164 9.51 24.79 -0.33
N LYS A 165 10.14 25.37 -1.37
CA LYS A 165 11.02 26.54 -1.28
C LYS A 165 12.16 26.37 -0.28
N LEU A 166 12.80 25.21 -0.31
CA LEU A 166 13.96 24.92 0.54
C LEU A 166 15.09 25.89 0.24
N SER A 167 15.77 26.38 1.27
CA SER A 167 16.84 27.37 1.12
C SER A 167 18.24 26.75 0.94
N GLY A 168 18.42 25.55 1.48
CA GLY A 168 19.71 24.84 1.51
C GLY A 168 19.84 23.63 0.59
N THR A 169 18.77 23.26 -0.15
CA THR A 169 18.72 21.99 -0.91
C THR A 169 18.16 22.23 -2.30
N THR A 170 18.85 21.71 -3.31
CA THR A 170 18.43 21.82 -4.70
C THR A 170 17.55 20.65 -5.14
N VAL A 171 16.91 20.78 -6.31
CA VAL A 171 16.16 19.67 -6.92
C VAL A 171 17.05 18.46 -7.17
N ASP A 172 18.29 18.69 -7.60
CA ASP A 172 19.21 17.62 -7.94
C ASP A 172 19.67 16.87 -6.67
N ASP A 173 19.93 17.58 -5.55
CA ASP A 173 20.22 16.95 -4.26
C ASP A 173 19.08 16.02 -3.80
N VAL A 174 17.82 16.46 -3.97
CA VAL A 174 16.66 15.64 -3.63
C VAL A 174 16.51 14.44 -4.56
N MET A 175 16.84 14.60 -5.84
CA MET A 175 16.83 13.49 -6.81
C MET A 175 17.90 12.44 -6.46
N ASP A 176 19.09 12.90 -6.09
CA ASP A 176 20.20 12.03 -5.65
C ASP A 176 19.83 11.31 -4.35
N TYR A 177 19.21 12.03 -3.40
CA TYR A 177 18.68 11.42 -2.17
C TYR A 177 17.66 10.30 -2.46
N CYS A 178 16.73 10.52 -3.40
CA CYS A 178 15.76 9.50 -3.78
C CYS A 178 16.40 8.30 -4.49
N SER A 179 17.49 8.54 -5.23
CA SER A 179 18.19 7.52 -6.01
C SER A 179 19.21 6.71 -5.18
N ALA A 180 19.53 7.16 -3.97
CA ALA A 180 20.44 6.46 -3.08
C ALA A 180 19.87 5.10 -2.65
N ASP A 181 20.75 4.09 -2.59
CA ASP A 181 20.38 2.73 -2.21
C ASP A 181 19.78 2.64 -0.81
N GLY A 182 18.92 1.66 -0.64
CA GLY A 182 18.30 1.31 0.63
C GLY A 182 16.86 1.82 0.79
N VAL A 183 16.14 1.12 1.66
CA VAL A 183 14.76 1.43 2.01
C VAL A 183 14.71 2.69 2.86
N LYS A 184 13.89 3.65 2.43
CA LYS A 184 13.68 4.90 3.14
C LYS A 184 12.47 4.79 4.07
N GLN A 185 12.69 4.95 5.36
CA GLN A 185 11.59 5.00 6.33
C GLN A 185 11.01 6.41 6.40
N PHE A 186 9.69 6.54 6.51
CA PHE A 186 9.01 7.84 6.44
C PHE A 186 9.51 8.85 7.49
N HIS A 187 9.68 8.42 8.74
CA HIS A 187 10.15 9.31 9.81
C HIS A 187 11.58 9.85 9.59
N VAL A 188 12.45 9.06 8.89
CA VAL A 188 13.79 9.52 8.51
C VAL A 188 13.69 10.57 7.42
N VAL A 189 12.91 10.28 6.36
CA VAL A 189 12.67 11.23 5.26
C VAL A 189 12.09 12.55 5.79
N GLN A 190 11.11 12.49 6.68
CA GLN A 190 10.51 13.68 7.27
C GLN A 190 11.54 14.52 8.04
N LYS A 191 12.34 13.87 8.91
CA LYS A 191 13.40 14.54 9.65
C LYS A 191 14.43 15.20 8.72
N ASP A 192 14.81 14.51 7.65
CA ASP A 192 15.76 15.04 6.68
C ASP A 192 15.19 16.28 5.97
N VAL A 193 13.95 16.21 5.47
CA VAL A 193 13.26 17.34 4.84
C VAL A 193 13.12 18.52 5.79
N ASP A 194 12.84 18.30 7.06
CA ASP A 194 12.75 19.36 8.08
C ASP A 194 14.10 20.03 8.31
N SER A 195 15.21 19.32 8.07
CA SER A 195 16.58 19.84 8.23
C SER A 195 17.10 20.61 7.01
N TRP A 196 16.39 20.61 5.89
CA TRP A 196 16.81 21.22 4.62
C TRP A 196 16.42 22.70 4.48
N ASP A 197 16.28 23.41 5.56
CA ASP A 197 16.02 24.88 5.58
C ASP A 197 17.27 25.73 5.51
#